data_f8f2ef12c225cd0c94bfa3a40371f8ef
#
_entry.id   f8f2ef12c225cd0c94bfa3a40371f8ef
#
_cell.length_a   1.000
_cell.length_b   1.000
_cell.length_c   1.000
_cell.angle_alpha   90.00
_cell.angle_beta   90.00
_cell.angle_gamma   90.00
#
_symmetry.space_group_name_H-M   'P 1'
#
loop_
_entity.id
_entity.type
_entity.pdbx_description
1 polymer ?
#
loop_
_entity_poly.entity_id
_entity_poly.type
_entity_poly.pdbx_seq_one_letter_code
_entity_poly.pdbx_strand_id
1 'polypeptide(L)'
;MSMYAVNCSIPKTLIRCLIEHIAEGSSPELAATLADINNTPVSPELLPPSDDGTIEQKTEDVLGPYDLHDFFLFHFIKYGAEPDKILHLAEHAFRGEFQPDFIRRCLGIFIRRFFRQQFKRSCMPDGPKVGTISLSPRGDWRMPSDACGTVWEKAVPHY
;
A
#
# COMPACT_ATOMS: atom_id res chain seq x y z
N MET A 1 21.60 2.02 -2.61
CA MET A 1 20.41 2.77 -3.10
C MET A 1 20.11 2.29 -4.50
N SER A 2 18.87 1.92 -4.80
CA SER A 2 18.48 1.54 -6.16
C SER A 2 18.46 2.79 -7.04
N MET A 3 19.10 2.70 -8.21
CA MET A 3 19.08 3.79 -9.21
C MET A 3 17.81 3.75 -10.07
N TYR A 4 16.99 2.71 -9.94
CA TYR A 4 15.81 2.46 -10.75
C TYR A 4 14.70 1.79 -9.95
N ALA A 5 13.50 2.37 -9.96
CA ALA A 5 12.37 1.88 -9.18
C ALA A 5 11.46 0.96 -10.01
N VAL A 6 11.88 -0.28 -10.19
CA VAL A 6 11.16 -1.27 -11.03
C VAL A 6 9.73 -1.56 -10.53
N ASN A 7 9.48 -1.44 -9.24
CA ASN A 7 8.19 -1.78 -8.61
C ASN A 7 7.32 -0.56 -8.27
N CYS A 8 7.67 0.65 -8.74
CA CYS A 8 6.98 1.87 -8.31
C CYS A 8 5.49 1.96 -8.70
N SER A 9 5.04 1.13 -9.62
CA SER A 9 3.64 1.05 -10.07
C SER A 9 2.98 -0.29 -9.81
N ILE A 10 3.60 -1.15 -8.99
CA ILE A 10 3.05 -2.47 -8.64
C ILE A 10 2.61 -2.44 -7.18
N PRO A 11 1.30 -2.63 -6.88
CA PRO A 11 0.80 -2.67 -5.52
C PRO A 11 1.31 -3.88 -4.75
N LYS A 12 1.30 -3.81 -3.42
CA LYS A 12 1.82 -4.86 -2.54
C LYS A 12 1.12 -6.20 -2.72
N THR A 13 -0.21 -6.17 -2.88
CA THR A 13 -1.02 -7.38 -3.12
C THR A 13 -0.63 -8.05 -4.43
N LEU A 14 -0.44 -7.28 -5.50
CA LEU A 14 -0.04 -7.84 -6.79
C LEU A 14 1.38 -8.42 -6.79
N ILE A 15 2.30 -7.84 -5.99
CA ILE A 15 3.66 -8.40 -5.82
C ILE A 15 3.58 -9.81 -5.21
N ARG A 16 2.71 -10.03 -4.22
CA ARG A 16 2.50 -11.36 -3.62
C ARG A 16 2.02 -12.37 -4.67
N CYS A 17 0.98 -12.04 -5.42
CA CYS A 17 0.48 -12.89 -6.50
C CYS A 17 1.54 -13.17 -7.58
N LEU A 18 2.38 -12.19 -7.91
CA LEU A 18 3.47 -12.36 -8.86
C LEU A 18 4.53 -13.36 -8.36
N ILE A 19 4.88 -13.27 -7.08
CA ILE A 19 5.83 -14.22 -6.45
C ILE A 19 5.25 -15.63 -6.46
N GLU A 20 3.98 -15.80 -6.12
CA GLU A 20 3.27 -17.09 -6.15
C GLU A 20 3.27 -17.68 -7.55
N HIS A 21 2.93 -16.88 -8.57
CA HIS A 21 2.93 -17.31 -9.95
C HIS A 21 4.34 -17.75 -10.44
N ILE A 22 5.39 -17.03 -10.04
CA ILE A 22 6.77 -17.41 -10.35
C ILE A 22 7.14 -18.71 -9.64
N ALA A 23 6.72 -18.89 -8.40
CA ALA A 23 6.98 -20.11 -7.62
C ALA A 23 6.36 -21.36 -8.29
N GLU A 24 5.15 -21.25 -8.84
CA GLU A 24 4.47 -22.35 -9.55
C GLU A 24 5.29 -22.92 -10.73
N GLY A 25 6.04 -22.06 -11.42
CA GLY A 25 6.90 -22.44 -12.57
C GLY A 25 8.35 -22.76 -12.19
N SER A 26 8.70 -22.74 -10.89
CA SER A 26 10.07 -22.87 -10.41
C SER A 26 10.41 -24.28 -9.92
N SER A 27 11.71 -24.53 -9.69
CA SER A 27 12.13 -25.77 -8.99
C SER A 27 11.56 -25.81 -7.57
N PRO A 28 11.34 -27.00 -6.98
CA PRO A 28 10.80 -27.11 -5.61
C PRO A 28 11.59 -26.34 -4.56
N GLU A 29 12.91 -26.28 -4.70
CA GLU A 29 13.78 -25.54 -3.77
C GLU A 29 13.56 -24.01 -3.90
N LEU A 30 13.50 -23.49 -5.13
CA LEU A 30 13.24 -22.07 -5.38
C LEU A 30 11.81 -21.69 -4.97
N ALA A 31 10.83 -22.54 -5.26
CA ALA A 31 9.44 -22.32 -4.85
C ALA A 31 9.29 -22.23 -3.32
N ALA A 32 9.99 -23.10 -2.58
CA ALA A 32 10.00 -23.03 -1.11
C ALA A 32 10.62 -21.73 -0.60
N THR A 33 11.72 -21.28 -1.19
CA THR A 33 12.37 -20.00 -0.85
C THR A 33 11.47 -18.81 -1.15
N LEU A 34 10.80 -18.79 -2.31
CA LEU A 34 9.87 -17.73 -2.69
C LEU A 34 8.64 -17.69 -1.77
N ALA A 35 8.12 -18.85 -1.37
CA ALA A 35 7.03 -18.95 -0.42
C ALA A 35 7.42 -18.41 0.97
N ASP A 36 8.62 -18.72 1.44
CA ASP A 36 9.15 -18.20 2.70
C ASP A 36 9.27 -16.67 2.68
N ILE A 37 9.83 -16.12 1.60
CA ILE A 37 9.91 -14.65 1.40
C ILE A 37 8.51 -14.03 1.39
N ASN A 38 7.54 -14.64 0.67
CA ASN A 38 6.18 -14.11 0.56
C ASN A 38 5.42 -14.13 1.88
N ASN A 39 5.70 -15.10 2.74
CA ASN A 39 5.11 -15.26 4.06
C ASN A 39 5.82 -14.44 5.16
N THR A 40 6.99 -13.87 4.85
CA THR A 40 7.71 -13.03 5.81
C THR A 40 6.92 -11.74 6.08
N PRO A 41 6.58 -11.43 7.33
CA PRO A 41 5.85 -10.20 7.66
C PRO A 41 6.63 -8.95 7.27
N VAL A 42 5.94 -7.99 6.64
CA VAL A 42 6.55 -6.68 6.34
C VAL A 42 6.68 -5.88 7.64
N SER A 43 7.91 -5.57 8.01
CA SER A 43 8.26 -4.75 9.18
C SER A 43 8.93 -3.44 8.77
N PRO A 44 8.92 -2.40 9.63
CA PRO A 44 9.75 -1.22 9.44
C PRO A 44 11.23 -1.59 9.54
N GLU A 45 12.00 -1.40 8.48
CA GLU A 45 13.43 -1.74 8.40
C GLU A 45 14.32 -1.02 9.44
N LEU A 46 13.82 0.06 10.04
CA LEU A 46 14.55 0.90 10.99
C LEU A 46 14.34 0.52 12.46
N LEU A 47 13.44 -0.41 12.76
CA LEU A 47 13.30 -0.91 14.12
C LEU A 47 14.22 -2.12 14.30
N PRO A 48 15.12 -2.08 15.28
CA PRO A 48 15.92 -3.25 15.59
C PRO A 48 14.98 -4.41 15.99
N PRO A 49 15.31 -5.65 15.61
CA PRO A 49 14.58 -6.80 16.14
C PRO A 49 14.74 -6.83 17.67
N SER A 50 13.75 -7.38 18.37
CA SER A 50 13.86 -7.68 19.78
C SER A 50 15.02 -8.65 20.06
N ASP A 51 15.48 -8.72 21.31
CA ASP A 51 16.62 -9.57 21.71
C ASP A 51 16.46 -11.05 21.36
N ASP A 52 15.23 -11.50 21.15
CA ASP A 52 14.88 -12.86 20.69
C ASP A 52 14.75 -13.00 19.16
N GLY A 53 15.03 -11.93 18.40
CA GLY A 53 14.93 -11.89 16.93
C GLY A 53 13.51 -11.80 16.38
N THR A 54 12.52 -11.60 17.24
CA THR A 54 11.13 -11.46 16.80
C THR A 54 10.83 -10.06 16.27
N ILE A 55 9.92 -9.98 15.27
CA ILE A 55 9.45 -8.71 14.72
C ILE A 55 8.30 -8.23 15.60
N GLU A 56 8.57 -7.28 16.50
CA GLU A 56 7.57 -6.74 17.43
C GLU A 56 6.46 -5.94 16.75
N GLN A 57 6.77 -5.27 15.64
CA GLN A 57 5.80 -4.43 14.95
C GLN A 57 5.65 -4.82 13.48
N LYS A 58 4.47 -5.32 13.12
CA LYS A 58 4.08 -5.51 11.72
C LYS A 58 3.49 -4.22 11.17
N THR A 59 3.84 -3.90 9.93
CA THR A 59 3.33 -2.69 9.28
C THR A 59 1.81 -2.73 9.15
N GLU A 60 1.22 -3.89 8.90
CA GLU A 60 -0.24 -4.06 8.79
C GLU A 60 -0.98 -3.86 10.11
N ASP A 61 -0.34 -4.08 11.28
CA ASP A 61 -0.96 -3.81 12.59
C ASP A 61 -1.23 -2.31 12.78
N VAL A 62 -0.39 -1.46 12.17
CA VAL A 62 -0.52 -0.01 12.25
C VAL A 62 -1.40 0.56 11.14
N LEU A 63 -1.24 0.03 9.92
CA LEU A 63 -1.90 0.55 8.72
C LEU A 63 -3.26 -0.08 8.48
N GLY A 64 -3.42 -1.35 8.79
CA GLY A 64 -4.44 -2.24 8.28
C GLY A 64 -3.95 -3.03 7.05
N PRO A 65 -4.77 -3.97 6.57
CA PRO A 65 -4.46 -4.85 5.45
C PRO A 65 -4.09 -4.10 4.17
N TYR A 66 -3.10 -4.60 3.44
CA TYR A 66 -2.69 -4.00 2.16
C TYR A 66 -3.79 -4.07 1.10
N ASP A 67 -4.70 -5.05 1.18
CA ASP A 67 -5.85 -5.16 0.27
C ASP A 67 -6.72 -3.90 0.31
N LEU A 68 -7.02 -3.38 1.50
CA LEU A 68 -7.73 -2.12 1.67
C LEU A 68 -6.93 -0.93 1.12
N HIS A 69 -5.62 -0.88 1.42
CA HIS A 69 -4.78 0.24 0.98
C HIS A 69 -4.61 0.28 -0.54
N ASP A 70 -4.42 -0.87 -1.19
CA ASP A 70 -4.29 -0.95 -2.64
C ASP A 70 -5.63 -0.62 -3.32
N PHE A 71 -6.77 -1.03 -2.75
CA PHE A 71 -8.10 -0.64 -3.19
C PHE A 71 -8.32 0.88 -3.09
N PHE A 72 -8.01 1.48 -1.93
CA PHE A 72 -8.16 2.93 -1.74
C PHE A 72 -7.28 3.70 -2.71
N LEU A 73 -6.02 3.29 -2.86
CA LEU A 73 -5.06 3.91 -3.75
C LEU A 73 -5.53 3.88 -5.19
N PHE A 74 -6.04 2.73 -5.65
CA PHE A 74 -6.56 2.58 -7.01
C PHE A 74 -7.70 3.54 -7.29
N HIS A 75 -8.71 3.58 -6.43
CA HIS A 75 -9.88 4.45 -6.62
C HIS A 75 -9.51 5.93 -6.48
N PHE A 76 -8.61 6.26 -5.57
CA PHE A 76 -8.14 7.62 -5.35
C PHE A 76 -7.37 8.16 -6.56
N ILE A 77 -6.38 7.41 -7.07
CA ILE A 77 -5.52 7.87 -8.17
C ILE A 77 -6.20 7.71 -9.54
N LYS A 78 -6.83 6.56 -9.78
CA LYS A 78 -7.40 6.26 -11.10
C LYS A 78 -8.64 7.09 -11.42
N TYR A 79 -9.50 7.27 -10.43
CA TYR A 79 -10.80 7.90 -10.62
C TYR A 79 -10.96 9.26 -9.94
N GLY A 80 -9.98 9.69 -9.14
CA GLY A 80 -10.11 10.90 -8.33
C GLY A 80 -11.28 10.82 -7.36
N ALA A 81 -11.59 9.61 -6.88
CA ALA A 81 -12.76 9.40 -6.02
C ALA A 81 -12.56 10.06 -4.65
N GLU A 82 -13.61 10.72 -4.17
CA GLU A 82 -13.65 11.33 -2.85
C GLU A 82 -13.74 10.26 -1.74
N PRO A 83 -13.33 10.57 -0.50
CA PRO A 83 -13.26 9.59 0.59
C PRO A 83 -14.57 8.87 0.89
N ASP A 84 -15.70 9.57 0.85
CA ASP A 84 -17.04 8.99 1.06
C ASP A 84 -17.38 7.94 0.01
N LYS A 85 -17.07 8.23 -1.27
CA LYS A 85 -17.24 7.28 -2.37
C LYS A 85 -16.32 6.08 -2.24
N ILE A 86 -15.05 6.30 -1.86
CA ILE A 86 -14.09 5.22 -1.64
C ILE A 86 -14.58 4.31 -0.50
N LEU A 87 -15.05 4.91 0.60
CA LEU A 87 -15.59 4.16 1.73
C LEU A 87 -16.77 3.29 1.32
N HIS A 88 -17.76 3.87 0.64
CA HIS A 88 -18.94 3.15 0.17
C HIS A 88 -18.58 1.97 -0.75
N LEU A 89 -17.66 2.18 -1.68
CA LEU A 89 -17.19 1.12 -2.58
C LEU A 89 -16.45 0.01 -1.82
N ALA A 90 -15.61 0.37 -0.84
CA ALA A 90 -14.87 -0.58 -0.04
C ALA A 90 -15.79 -1.40 0.89
N GLU A 91 -16.77 -0.78 1.53
CA GLU A 91 -17.77 -1.48 2.35
C GLU A 91 -18.57 -2.50 1.52
N HIS A 92 -18.78 -2.20 0.25
CA HIS A 92 -19.43 -3.13 -0.67
C HIS A 92 -18.51 -4.27 -1.11
N ALA A 93 -17.27 -3.94 -1.51
CA ALA A 93 -16.30 -4.88 -2.05
C ALA A 93 -15.82 -5.89 -0.99
N PHE A 94 -15.63 -5.44 0.25
CA PHE A 94 -15.12 -6.24 1.37
C PHE A 94 -16.23 -6.66 2.36
N ARG A 95 -17.47 -6.73 1.88
CA ARG A 95 -18.60 -7.14 2.70
C ARG A 95 -18.42 -8.55 3.25
N GLY A 96 -18.47 -8.68 4.57
CA GLY A 96 -18.28 -9.96 5.26
C GLY A 96 -16.83 -10.31 5.56
N GLU A 97 -15.88 -9.57 5.05
CA GLU A 97 -14.45 -9.71 5.33
C GLU A 97 -13.99 -8.74 6.41
N PHE A 98 -14.35 -7.46 6.26
CA PHE A 98 -14.02 -6.43 7.25
C PHE A 98 -15.28 -5.70 7.73
N GLN A 99 -15.25 -5.27 9.00
CA GLN A 99 -16.31 -4.45 9.56
C GLN A 99 -16.25 -3.00 9.01
N PRO A 100 -17.40 -2.34 8.75
CA PRO A 100 -17.44 -0.98 8.20
C PRO A 100 -16.59 0.03 8.98
N ASP A 101 -16.63 0.00 10.31
CA ASP A 101 -15.84 0.90 11.16
C ASP A 101 -14.32 0.67 11.02
N PHE A 102 -13.93 -0.58 10.79
CA PHE A 102 -12.53 -0.92 10.52
C PHE A 102 -12.07 -0.36 9.17
N ILE A 103 -12.86 -0.54 8.12
CA ILE A 103 -12.59 0.01 6.77
C ILE A 103 -12.45 1.53 6.84
N ARG A 104 -13.36 2.20 7.53
CA ARG A 104 -13.34 3.66 7.74
C ARG A 104 -12.07 4.11 8.45
N ARG A 105 -11.68 3.43 9.53
CA ARG A 105 -10.44 3.71 10.25
C ARG A 105 -9.23 3.59 9.33
N CYS A 106 -9.15 2.51 8.55
CA CYS A 106 -8.07 2.30 7.59
C CYS A 106 -8.04 3.38 6.51
N LEU A 107 -9.20 3.83 6.00
CA LEU A 107 -9.28 4.93 5.04
C LEU A 107 -8.76 6.25 5.63
N GLY A 108 -9.10 6.55 6.87
CA GLY A 108 -8.57 7.74 7.56
C GLY A 108 -7.04 7.69 7.73
N ILE A 109 -6.50 6.52 8.07
CA ILE A 109 -5.04 6.30 8.13
C ILE A 109 -4.43 6.47 6.74
N PHE A 110 -5.03 5.87 5.70
CA PHE A 110 -4.58 5.97 4.32
C PHE A 110 -4.48 7.44 3.86
N ILE A 111 -5.55 8.21 3.97
CA ILE A 111 -5.61 9.62 3.53
C ILE A 111 -4.52 10.43 4.24
N ARG A 112 -4.45 10.34 5.58
CA ARG A 112 -3.45 11.07 6.37
C ARG A 112 -2.03 10.74 5.94
N ARG A 113 -1.71 9.47 5.79
CA ARG A 113 -0.37 9.02 5.39
C ARG A 113 -0.08 9.34 3.92
N PHE A 114 -1.06 9.27 3.05
CA PHE A 114 -0.89 9.60 1.64
C PHE A 114 -0.34 11.01 1.46
N PHE A 115 -0.90 11.99 2.12
CA PHE A 115 -0.41 13.37 2.07
C PHE A 115 0.93 13.53 2.81
N ARG A 116 1.02 13.07 4.04
CA ARG A 116 2.23 13.23 4.88
C ARG A 116 3.48 12.52 4.35
N GLN A 117 3.32 11.51 3.52
CA GLN A 117 4.44 10.74 2.96
C GLN A 117 4.80 11.16 1.53
N GLN A 118 4.31 12.28 1.04
CA GLN A 118 4.64 12.76 -0.31
C GLN A 118 6.15 12.96 -0.51
N PHE A 119 6.87 13.40 0.49
CA PHE A 119 8.32 13.58 0.40
C PHE A 119 9.07 12.29 -0.01
N LYS A 120 8.58 11.12 0.42
CA LYS A 120 9.15 9.82 0.01
C LYS A 120 8.93 9.56 -1.48
N ARG A 121 7.77 9.91 -2.00
CA ARG A 121 7.46 9.77 -3.42
C ARG A 121 8.23 10.76 -4.27
N SER A 122 8.42 11.98 -3.78
CA SER A 122 9.16 13.04 -4.48
C SER A 122 10.62 12.67 -4.75
N CYS A 123 11.23 11.85 -3.91
CA CYS A 123 12.62 11.41 -4.07
C CYS A 123 12.75 10.01 -4.72
N MET A 124 11.67 9.44 -5.23
CA MET A 124 11.74 8.14 -5.93
C MET A 124 12.58 8.25 -7.19
N PRO A 125 13.44 7.26 -7.46
CA PRO A 125 14.16 7.18 -8.73
C PRO A 125 13.21 6.89 -9.89
N ASP A 126 13.69 7.01 -11.12
CA ASP A 126 12.95 6.66 -12.30
C ASP A 126 12.57 5.17 -12.31
N GLY A 127 11.43 4.86 -12.90
CA GLY A 127 10.94 3.50 -13.04
C GLY A 127 9.82 3.41 -14.09
N PRO A 128 9.56 2.21 -14.62
CA PRO A 128 8.52 2.01 -15.62
C PRO A 128 7.13 2.13 -14.97
N LYS A 129 6.17 2.60 -15.74
CA LYS A 129 4.76 2.44 -15.40
C LYS A 129 4.29 1.10 -15.97
N VAL A 130 4.24 0.08 -15.12
CA VAL A 130 3.78 -1.27 -15.50
C VAL A 130 2.27 -1.42 -15.33
N GLY A 131 1.74 -0.90 -14.22
CA GLY A 131 0.32 -0.98 -13.89
C GLY A 131 -0.52 0.17 -14.43
N THR A 132 -1.79 0.20 -14.04
CA THR A 132 -2.78 1.22 -14.44
C THR A 132 -2.49 2.57 -13.82
N ILE A 133 -1.91 2.61 -12.61
CA ILE A 133 -1.53 3.81 -11.86
C ILE A 133 -0.06 3.74 -11.45
N SER A 134 0.55 4.90 -11.21
CA SER A 134 1.90 4.99 -10.69
C SER A 134 2.00 6.13 -9.67
N LEU A 135 2.69 5.89 -8.57
CA LEU A 135 2.97 6.92 -7.57
C LEU A 135 4.22 7.76 -7.88
N SER A 136 4.84 7.52 -9.04
CA SER A 136 5.98 8.32 -9.47
C SER A 136 5.57 9.78 -9.65
N PRO A 137 6.36 10.75 -9.12
CA PRO A 137 6.10 12.18 -9.32
C PRO A 137 6.31 12.62 -10.77
N ARG A 138 6.88 11.76 -11.60
CA ARG A 138 7.04 11.96 -13.05
C ARG A 138 5.90 11.38 -13.88
N GLY A 139 4.93 10.74 -13.20
CA GLY A 139 3.78 10.08 -13.81
C GLY A 139 2.45 10.62 -13.29
N ASP A 140 1.67 9.75 -12.68
CA ASP A 140 0.26 9.99 -12.37
C ASP A 140 0.03 10.92 -11.17
N TRP A 141 1.00 11.07 -10.25
CA TRP A 141 0.79 11.85 -9.04
C TRP A 141 1.88 12.88 -8.80
N ARG A 142 1.56 14.13 -9.16
CA ARG A 142 2.43 15.29 -8.95
C ARG A 142 1.83 16.16 -7.86
N MET A 143 2.47 16.20 -6.70
CA MET A 143 2.01 16.96 -5.56
C MET A 143 3.22 17.53 -4.81
N PRO A 144 3.16 18.77 -4.29
CA PRO A 144 4.19 19.29 -3.39
C PRO A 144 4.36 18.42 -2.15
N SER A 145 5.58 18.32 -1.63
CA SER A 145 5.86 17.50 -0.44
C SER A 145 5.22 18.03 0.83
N ASP A 146 4.86 19.31 0.85
CA ASP A 146 4.21 20.03 1.97
C ASP A 146 2.71 20.24 1.74
N ALA A 147 2.10 19.57 0.77
CA ALA A 147 0.66 19.67 0.52
C ALA A 147 -0.16 19.28 1.74
N CYS A 148 -1.13 20.12 2.08
CA CYS A 148 -2.00 19.91 3.23
C CYS A 148 -3.18 19.00 2.88
N GLY A 149 -3.30 17.87 3.59
CA GLY A 149 -4.39 16.90 3.42
C GLY A 149 -5.64 17.17 4.23
N THR A 150 -5.74 18.27 4.97
CA THR A 150 -6.82 18.51 5.96
C THR A 150 -8.22 18.44 5.37
N VAL A 151 -8.41 18.90 4.14
CA VAL A 151 -9.73 18.84 3.46
C VAL A 151 -10.14 17.39 3.22
N TRP A 152 -9.22 16.56 2.78
CA TRP A 152 -9.43 15.13 2.54
C TRP A 152 -9.61 14.34 3.84
N GLU A 153 -8.84 14.68 4.89
CA GLU A 153 -8.98 14.07 6.21
C GLU A 153 -10.38 14.35 6.80
N LYS A 154 -10.89 15.56 6.64
CA LYS A 154 -12.24 15.95 7.09
C LYS A 154 -13.37 15.36 6.26
N ALA A 155 -13.08 14.98 5.00
CA ALA A 155 -14.05 14.35 4.12
C ALA A 155 -14.23 12.84 4.40
N VAL A 156 -13.39 12.23 5.24
CA VAL A 156 -13.64 10.85 5.71
C VAL A 156 -14.85 10.89 6.64
N PRO A 157 -15.93 10.16 6.32
CA PRO A 157 -17.17 10.22 7.11
C PRO A 157 -16.96 9.85 8.58
N HIS A 158 -17.49 10.64 9.47
CA HIS A 158 -17.61 10.37 10.90
C HIS A 158 -19.08 10.04 11.20
N TYR A 159 -19.35 8.88 11.76
CA TYR A 159 -20.68 8.55 12.29
C TYR A 159 -20.64 8.58 13.80
#